data_2340d29727489c92200cc4b6391ab33d
#
_entry.id   2340d29727489c92200cc4b6391ab33d
#
_cell.length_a   1.000
_cell.length_b   1.000
_cell.length_c   1.000
_cell.angle_alpha   90.00
_cell.angle_beta   90.00
_cell.angle_gamma   90.00
#
_symmetry.space_group_name_H-M   'P 1'
#
loop_
_entity.id
_entity.type
_entity.pdbx_description
1 polymer ?
#
loop_
_entity_poly.entity_id
_entity_poly.type
_entity_poly.pdbx_seq_one_letter_code
_entity_poly.pdbx_strand_id
1 'polypeptide(L)'
;MNARRKIRNGNNEISAIEKGKIELNIKKTSSKKMQINKEKLEKNLHLIQKIEPAYAKKYIDEYFNTVDLHRKLEIMRELSKYYSNNIVQFFYTVNAKTRNQSLKIEAMEYIQGLGLPFVLRKKKKGKKSFIDNEIVRNESSPDILKKRLYDDELEKYKKYDVFISHNSRDEEEIARFFKKLNEKKQVAYVDWVNDRFDLKREWCNASTVEVIKKRIEQSKIVAIYYTDNIIRSQWCPWEIGYADALGKKICLYGCDFSDVPQFYLCYPKLVDENDELYIIIQERKIKFVDWIKE
;
A
#
# COMPACT_ATOMS: atom_id res chain seq x y z
N MET A 1 4.03 34.11 -6.47
CA MET A 1 4.60 34.84 -5.29
C MET A 1 3.65 34.66 -4.12
N ASN A 2 4.14 34.12 -3.02
CA ASN A 2 3.36 33.74 -1.86
C ASN A 2 2.79 34.99 -1.15
N ALA A 3 1.50 35.02 -0.84
CA ALA A 3 0.84 36.14 -0.13
C ALA A 3 1.57 36.56 1.16
N ARG A 4 2.20 35.59 1.85
CA ARG A 4 3.08 35.84 3.02
C ARG A 4 4.35 36.64 2.70
N ARG A 5 4.87 36.60 1.46
CA ARG A 5 6.02 37.42 1.04
C ARG A 5 5.62 38.87 0.80
N LYS A 6 4.40 39.13 0.28
CA LYS A 6 3.86 40.49 0.08
C LYS A 6 3.70 41.26 1.38
N ILE A 7 3.31 40.58 2.47
CA ILE A 7 3.15 41.20 3.80
C ILE A 7 4.50 41.60 4.42
N ARG A 8 5.60 40.93 4.05
CA ARG A 8 6.95 41.18 4.59
C ARG A 8 7.78 42.22 3.83
N ASN A 9 7.49 42.49 2.56
CA ASN A 9 8.32 43.32 1.69
C ASN A 9 7.68 44.65 1.24
N GLY A 10 6.62 45.13 1.84
CA GLY A 10 5.93 46.31 1.35
C GLY A 10 5.96 47.47 2.32
N ASN A 11 6.68 48.52 1.99
CA ASN A 11 6.50 49.86 2.53
C ASN A 11 5.19 50.53 2.03
N ASN A 12 4.20 49.77 1.54
CA ASN A 12 2.87 50.25 1.25
C ASN A 12 1.95 49.83 2.38
N GLU A 13 1.35 50.78 3.05
CA GLU A 13 0.30 50.59 4.06
C GLU A 13 -0.88 49.86 3.44
N ILE A 14 -0.86 48.53 3.54
CA ILE A 14 -2.04 47.72 3.21
C ILE A 14 -3.10 48.04 4.23
N SER A 15 -4.27 48.48 3.80
CA SER A 15 -5.38 48.85 4.69
C SER A 15 -5.76 47.68 5.60
N ALA A 16 -6.26 47.96 6.81
CA ALA A 16 -6.69 46.94 7.76
C ALA A 16 -7.73 45.99 7.16
N ILE A 17 -8.55 46.48 6.24
CA ILE A 17 -9.57 45.69 5.48
C ILE A 17 -8.90 44.72 4.53
N GLU A 18 -7.85 45.11 3.81
CA GLU A 18 -7.09 44.25 2.90
C GLU A 18 -6.29 43.17 3.67
N LYS A 19 -5.70 43.54 4.81
CA LYS A 19 -5.05 42.57 5.72
C LYS A 19 -6.04 41.53 6.19
N GLY A 20 -7.24 41.93 6.64
CA GLY A 20 -8.31 41.02 7.04
C GLY A 20 -8.76 40.06 5.89
N LYS A 21 -8.93 40.61 4.68
CA LYS A 21 -9.28 39.78 3.49
C LYS A 21 -8.18 38.78 3.15
N ILE A 22 -6.91 39.15 3.23
CA ILE A 22 -5.76 38.27 2.96
C ILE A 22 -5.68 37.18 4.03
N GLU A 23 -5.84 37.51 5.30
CA GLU A 23 -5.85 36.53 6.41
C GLU A 23 -7.03 35.55 6.29
N LEU A 24 -8.21 36.02 5.92
CA LEU A 24 -9.40 35.20 5.72
C LEU A 24 -9.20 34.20 4.55
N ASN A 25 -8.60 34.67 3.44
CA ASN A 25 -8.26 33.82 2.29
C ASN A 25 -7.18 32.79 2.64
N ILE A 26 -6.18 33.16 3.43
CA ILE A 26 -5.15 32.23 3.91
C ILE A 26 -5.78 31.15 4.81
N LYS A 27 -6.66 31.52 5.73
CA LYS A 27 -7.40 30.57 6.59
C LYS A 27 -8.28 29.64 5.77
N LYS A 28 -9.10 30.17 4.82
CA LYS A 28 -9.95 29.34 3.93
C LYS A 28 -9.13 28.36 3.08
N THR A 29 -8.01 28.83 2.52
CA THR A 29 -7.14 27.98 1.68
C THR A 29 -6.43 26.92 2.52
N SER A 30 -6.03 27.26 3.75
CA SER A 30 -5.42 26.32 4.68
C SER A 30 -6.43 25.25 5.13
N SER A 31 -7.67 25.65 5.46
CA SER A 31 -8.75 24.72 5.84
C SER A 31 -9.11 23.76 4.71
N LYS A 32 -9.26 24.28 3.47
CA LYS A 32 -9.50 23.40 2.29
C LYS A 32 -8.36 22.40 2.07
N LYS A 33 -7.10 22.81 2.19
CA LYS A 33 -5.96 21.90 2.07
C LYS A 33 -5.93 20.86 3.18
N MET A 34 -6.26 21.24 4.42
CA MET A 34 -6.38 20.30 5.53
C MET A 34 -7.48 19.28 5.29
N GLN A 35 -8.63 19.70 4.78
CA GLN A 35 -9.74 18.80 4.50
C GLN A 35 -9.43 17.82 3.38
N ILE A 36 -8.83 18.27 2.26
CA ILE A 36 -8.37 17.41 1.16
C ILE A 36 -7.32 16.40 1.64
N ASN A 37 -6.40 16.84 2.49
CA ASN A 37 -5.41 15.92 3.06
C ASN A 37 -6.06 14.92 4.02
N LYS A 38 -7.03 15.33 4.81
CA LYS A 38 -7.78 14.43 5.70
C LYS A 38 -8.54 13.37 4.91
N GLU A 39 -9.26 13.76 3.86
CA GLU A 39 -9.97 12.84 2.98
C GLU A 39 -9.03 11.85 2.25
N LYS A 40 -7.87 12.34 1.78
CA LYS A 40 -6.82 11.47 1.20
C LYS A 40 -6.24 10.50 2.23
N LEU A 41 -6.05 10.95 3.47
CA LEU A 41 -5.56 10.13 4.57
C LEU A 41 -6.57 9.06 4.97
N GLU A 42 -7.85 9.42 5.07
CA GLU A 42 -8.93 8.48 5.36
C GLU A 42 -9.04 7.40 4.27
N LYS A 43 -8.96 7.78 2.98
CA LYS A 43 -8.91 6.82 1.86
C LYS A 43 -7.69 5.89 1.93
N ASN A 44 -6.53 6.39 2.30
CA ASN A 44 -5.31 5.58 2.40
C ASN A 44 -5.26 4.70 3.65
N LEU A 45 -5.90 5.11 4.75
CA LEU A 45 -5.96 4.32 6.00
C LEU A 45 -6.61 2.93 5.80
N HIS A 46 -7.55 2.81 4.86
CA HIS A 46 -8.17 1.53 4.54
C HIS A 46 -7.21 0.54 3.87
N LEU A 47 -6.12 1.04 3.30
CA LEU A 47 -5.13 0.25 2.57
C LEU A 47 -3.94 -0.18 3.43
N ILE A 48 -3.81 0.37 4.65
CA ILE A 48 -2.72 0.03 5.57
C ILE A 48 -3.06 -1.28 6.28
N GLN A 49 -2.23 -2.29 6.08
CA GLN A 49 -2.38 -3.59 6.72
C GLN A 49 -1.96 -3.51 8.19
N LYS A 50 -2.89 -3.79 9.12
CA LYS A 50 -2.63 -3.79 10.57
C LYS A 50 -1.92 -5.07 11.02
N ILE A 51 -0.79 -5.34 10.41
CA ILE A 51 0.03 -6.51 10.64
C ILE A 51 1.51 -6.15 10.48
N GLU A 52 2.39 -6.89 11.15
CA GLU A 52 3.83 -6.85 10.92
C GLU A 52 4.23 -8.04 10.02
N PRO A 53 4.64 -7.81 8.78
CA PRO A 53 5.09 -8.90 7.93
C PRO A 53 6.42 -9.47 8.46
N ALA A 54 6.63 -10.78 8.30
CA ALA A 54 7.80 -11.48 8.82
C ALA A 54 9.14 -10.90 8.31
N TYR A 55 9.12 -10.26 7.15
CA TYR A 55 10.31 -9.62 6.57
C TYR A 55 10.58 -8.19 7.08
N ALA A 56 9.65 -7.57 7.86
CA ALA A 56 9.79 -6.18 8.30
C ALA A 56 11.11 -5.91 9.02
N LYS A 57 11.55 -6.83 9.89
CA LYS A 57 12.83 -6.69 10.61
C LYS A 57 14.01 -6.58 9.65
N LYS A 58 14.08 -7.42 8.61
CA LYS A 58 15.18 -7.38 7.62
C LYS A 58 15.22 -6.05 6.87
N TYR A 59 14.05 -5.49 6.50
CA TYR A 59 13.94 -4.18 5.88
C TYR A 59 14.41 -3.06 6.80
N ILE A 60 14.04 -3.10 8.09
CA ILE A 60 14.48 -2.12 9.09
C ILE A 60 16.01 -2.19 9.28
N ASP A 61 16.56 -3.39 9.40
CA ASP A 61 18.01 -3.58 9.57
C ASP A 61 18.78 -3.06 8.34
N GLU A 62 18.32 -3.36 7.13
CA GLU A 62 18.94 -2.85 5.90
C GLU A 62 18.84 -1.33 5.78
N TYR A 63 17.72 -0.71 6.18
CA TYR A 63 17.60 0.75 6.19
C TYR A 63 18.72 1.42 6.99
N PHE A 64 19.09 0.86 8.13
CA PHE A 64 20.14 1.44 8.97
C PHE A 64 21.55 1.12 8.47
N ASN A 65 21.72 0.03 7.73
CA ASN A 65 23.00 -0.40 7.19
C ASN A 65 23.35 0.23 5.83
N THR A 66 22.34 0.55 5.01
CA THR A 66 22.59 1.20 3.70
C THR A 66 22.85 2.69 3.83
N VAL A 67 23.71 3.21 2.95
CA VAL A 67 23.93 4.66 2.77
C VAL A 67 23.13 5.21 1.60
N ASP A 68 22.67 4.32 0.70
CA ASP A 68 21.92 4.69 -0.49
C ASP A 68 20.54 5.26 -0.12
N LEU A 69 20.30 6.47 -0.55
CA LEU A 69 19.09 7.22 -0.26
C LEU A 69 17.87 6.67 -1.02
N HIS A 70 18.10 6.21 -2.25
CA HIS A 70 17.07 5.57 -3.07
C HIS A 70 16.55 4.31 -2.36
N ARG A 71 17.47 3.47 -1.92
CA ARG A 71 17.18 2.26 -1.17
C ARG A 71 16.44 2.54 0.13
N LYS A 72 16.83 3.58 0.87
CA LYS A 72 16.11 4.03 2.06
C LYS A 72 14.66 4.41 1.80
N LEU A 73 14.40 5.12 0.71
CA LEU A 73 13.04 5.50 0.32
C LEU A 73 12.20 4.29 -0.10
N GLU A 74 12.76 3.34 -0.84
CA GLU A 74 12.10 2.09 -1.19
C GLU A 74 11.68 1.31 0.06
N ILE A 75 12.60 1.14 1.01
CA ILE A 75 12.33 0.48 2.28
C ILE A 75 11.20 1.18 3.06
N MET A 76 11.25 2.49 3.16
CA MET A 76 10.21 3.26 3.86
C MET A 76 8.85 3.10 3.18
N ARG A 77 8.78 3.15 1.85
CA ARG A 77 7.55 2.95 1.09
C ARG A 77 6.98 1.54 1.27
N GLU A 78 7.84 0.54 1.31
CA GLU A 78 7.40 -0.82 1.59
C GLU A 78 6.80 -0.94 2.98
N LEU A 79 7.54 -0.47 4.01
CA LEU A 79 7.09 -0.55 5.40
C LEU A 79 5.84 0.31 5.67
N SER A 80 5.64 1.40 4.92
CA SER A 80 4.45 2.25 5.07
C SER A 80 3.12 1.58 4.71
N LYS A 81 3.16 0.43 4.05
CA LYS A 81 1.96 -0.39 3.76
C LYS A 81 1.42 -1.12 4.98
N TYR A 82 2.19 -1.16 6.08
CA TYR A 82 1.91 -1.95 7.28
C TYR A 82 1.87 -1.10 8.54
N TYR A 83 1.12 -1.56 9.52
CA TYR A 83 1.03 -0.95 10.85
C TYR A 83 1.36 -1.97 11.93
N SER A 84 2.45 -1.74 12.63
CA SER A 84 2.83 -2.41 13.88
C SER A 84 3.59 -1.44 14.78
N ASN A 85 3.72 -1.76 16.06
CA ASN A 85 4.49 -0.93 16.98
C ASN A 85 5.94 -0.77 16.51
N ASN A 86 6.57 -1.82 15.99
CA ASN A 86 7.95 -1.78 15.51
C ASN A 86 8.09 -0.86 14.29
N ILE A 87 7.17 -0.93 13.34
CA ILE A 87 7.18 -0.09 12.14
C ILE A 87 6.94 1.38 12.52
N VAL A 88 5.99 1.65 13.43
CA VAL A 88 5.75 3.01 13.93
C VAL A 88 7.00 3.58 14.61
N GLN A 89 7.66 2.79 15.47
CA GLN A 89 8.91 3.21 16.12
C GLN A 89 10.06 3.42 15.14
N PHE A 90 10.12 2.61 14.07
CA PHE A 90 11.04 2.82 12.97
C PHE A 90 10.85 4.23 12.35
N PHE A 91 9.63 4.59 11.97
CA PHE A 91 9.35 5.89 11.36
C PHE A 91 9.62 7.07 12.32
N TYR A 92 9.31 6.93 13.60
CA TYR A 92 9.70 7.92 14.61
C TYR A 92 11.22 8.05 14.72
N THR A 93 11.96 6.94 14.67
CA THR A 93 13.42 6.92 14.71
C THR A 93 14.03 7.59 13.48
N VAL A 94 13.49 7.31 12.29
CA VAL A 94 13.90 7.98 11.04
C VAL A 94 13.67 9.48 11.15
N ASN A 95 12.47 9.92 11.57
CA ASN A 95 12.18 11.34 11.77
C ASN A 95 13.13 12.01 12.76
N ALA A 96 13.50 11.31 13.83
CA ALA A 96 14.40 11.84 14.85
C ALA A 96 15.87 11.95 14.38
N LYS A 97 16.35 11.00 13.59
CA LYS A 97 17.77 10.87 13.25
C LYS A 97 18.15 11.50 11.91
N THR A 98 17.26 11.44 10.90
CA THR A 98 17.61 11.89 9.55
C THR A 98 17.70 13.41 9.43
N ARG A 99 18.60 13.89 8.55
CA ARG A 99 18.66 15.28 8.08
C ARG A 99 18.16 15.44 6.66
N ASN A 100 17.99 14.33 5.93
CA ASN A 100 17.46 14.35 4.58
C ASN A 100 15.98 14.71 4.60
N GLN A 101 15.60 15.69 3.76
CA GLN A 101 14.25 16.24 3.75
C GLN A 101 13.22 15.24 3.18
N SER A 102 13.61 14.46 2.17
CA SER A 102 12.73 13.46 1.55
C SER A 102 12.36 12.36 2.55
N LEU A 103 13.33 11.82 3.27
CA LEU A 103 13.08 10.82 4.32
C LEU A 103 12.23 11.36 5.47
N LYS A 104 12.36 12.66 5.79
CA LYS A 104 11.50 13.30 6.79
C LYS A 104 10.05 13.42 6.33
N ILE A 105 9.85 13.75 5.06
CA ILE A 105 8.51 13.88 4.47
C ILE A 105 7.82 12.53 4.49
N GLU A 106 8.48 11.47 4.03
CA GLU A 106 7.94 10.10 4.05
C GLU A 106 7.57 9.67 5.48
N ALA A 107 8.45 9.91 6.46
CA ALA A 107 8.17 9.59 7.84
C ALA A 107 7.01 10.39 8.42
N MET A 108 6.90 11.67 8.07
CA MET A 108 5.81 12.55 8.48
C MET A 108 4.47 12.09 7.88
N GLU A 109 4.48 11.78 6.58
CA GLU A 109 3.26 11.34 5.88
C GLU A 109 2.72 10.05 6.45
N TYR A 110 3.58 9.08 6.76
CA TYR A 110 3.17 7.84 7.40
C TYR A 110 2.60 8.08 8.81
N ILE A 111 3.33 8.80 9.68
CA ILE A 111 2.90 9.03 11.08
C ILE A 111 1.60 9.84 11.12
N GLN A 112 1.50 10.91 10.33
CA GLN A 112 0.28 11.71 10.24
C GLN A 112 -0.87 10.96 9.58
N GLY A 113 -0.58 10.10 8.59
CA GLY A 113 -1.55 9.24 7.94
C GLY A 113 -2.24 8.27 8.90
N LEU A 114 -1.54 7.86 9.95
CA LEU A 114 -2.10 7.05 11.03
C LEU A 114 -2.83 7.86 12.11
N GLY A 115 -2.93 9.18 11.97
CA GLY A 115 -3.49 10.06 13.01
C GLY A 115 -2.63 10.14 14.28
N LEU A 116 -1.38 9.68 14.22
CA LEU A 116 -0.48 9.69 15.35
C LEU A 116 0.17 11.07 15.55
N PRO A 117 0.51 11.45 16.80
CA PRO A 117 1.12 12.72 17.10
C PRO A 117 2.49 12.83 16.43
N PHE A 118 2.69 13.92 15.69
CA PHE A 118 3.94 14.21 15.00
C PHE A 118 4.55 15.50 15.52
N VAL A 119 5.79 15.45 15.97
CA VAL A 119 6.54 16.61 16.45
C VAL A 119 7.62 16.97 15.43
N LEU A 120 7.50 18.15 14.83
CA LEU A 120 8.57 18.72 14.02
C LEU A 120 9.77 19.00 14.91
N ARG A 121 10.86 18.29 14.65
CA ARG A 121 12.11 18.48 15.38
C ARG A 121 12.64 19.90 15.18
N LYS A 122 12.84 20.63 16.27
CA LYS A 122 13.51 21.94 16.22
C LYS A 122 14.90 21.78 15.61
N LYS A 123 15.24 22.62 14.63
CA LYS A 123 16.58 22.64 14.02
C LYS A 123 17.62 22.88 15.12
N LYS A 124 18.58 21.96 15.28
CA LYS A 124 19.77 22.26 16.06
C LYS A 124 20.56 23.36 15.34
N LYS A 125 20.99 24.40 16.07
CA LYS A 125 21.76 25.52 15.56
C LYS A 125 22.96 25.00 14.75
N GLY A 126 23.13 25.42 13.50
CA GLY A 126 24.26 25.04 12.63
C GLY A 126 24.06 23.81 11.74
N LYS A 127 22.98 23.02 11.88
CA LYS A 127 22.75 21.85 11.02
C LYS A 127 21.56 22.08 10.09
N LYS A 128 21.83 22.29 8.79
CA LYS A 128 20.77 22.44 7.77
C LYS A 128 20.27 21.08 7.30
N SER A 129 18.95 20.99 7.02
CA SER A 129 18.40 19.91 6.20
C SER A 129 18.91 20.06 4.78
N PHE A 130 19.11 18.96 4.08
CA PHE A 130 19.46 18.97 2.66
C PHE A 130 18.34 18.27 1.87
N ILE A 131 18.19 18.68 0.63
CA ILE A 131 17.32 18.07 -0.38
C ILE A 131 18.27 17.52 -1.43
N ASP A 132 18.09 16.25 -1.72
CA ASP A 132 18.74 15.61 -2.86
C ASP A 132 17.82 15.74 -4.06
N ASN A 133 18.17 16.59 -5.00
CA ASN A 133 17.32 16.88 -6.16
C ASN A 133 17.31 15.74 -7.19
N GLU A 134 18.25 14.79 -7.11
CA GLU A 134 18.33 13.65 -8.03
C GLU A 134 17.27 12.59 -7.72
N ILE A 135 16.71 12.57 -6.50
CA ILE A 135 15.82 11.52 -6.02
C ILE A 135 14.36 11.76 -6.39
N VAL A 136 14.01 12.94 -6.89
CA VAL A 136 12.61 13.34 -7.16
C VAL A 136 11.97 12.56 -8.32
N ARG A 137 12.73 11.82 -9.11
CA ARG A 137 12.22 11.03 -10.24
C ARG A 137 12.53 9.55 -10.04
N ASN A 138 11.80 8.90 -9.14
CA ASN A 138 11.73 7.44 -9.21
C ASN A 138 10.97 7.08 -10.49
N GLU A 139 11.69 6.60 -11.47
CA GLU A 139 11.11 5.88 -12.58
C GLU A 139 10.51 4.59 -12.02
N SER A 140 9.20 4.58 -11.89
CA SER A 140 8.44 3.40 -11.50
C SER A 140 7.88 2.78 -12.77
N SER A 141 8.16 1.50 -12.99
CA SER A 141 7.64 0.75 -14.14
C SER A 141 7.63 -0.75 -13.84
N PRO A 142 6.86 -1.56 -14.58
CA PRO A 142 6.90 -3.01 -14.45
C PRO A 142 8.31 -3.59 -14.69
N ASP A 143 9.12 -2.98 -15.56
CA ASP A 143 10.48 -3.44 -15.85
C ASP A 143 11.42 -3.24 -14.66
N ILE A 144 11.31 -2.09 -13.98
CA ILE A 144 12.09 -1.79 -12.78
C ILE A 144 11.66 -2.71 -11.62
N LEU A 145 10.36 -2.89 -11.43
CA LEU A 145 9.86 -3.81 -10.41
C LEU A 145 10.31 -5.25 -10.69
N LYS A 146 10.22 -5.71 -11.94
CA LYS A 146 10.74 -7.02 -12.35
C LYS A 146 12.22 -7.15 -11.97
N LYS A 147 13.06 -6.19 -12.34
CA LYS A 147 14.50 -6.22 -11.99
C LYS A 147 14.68 -6.34 -10.47
N ARG A 148 13.98 -5.56 -9.66
CA ARG A 148 14.04 -5.67 -8.19
C ARG A 148 13.65 -7.08 -7.70
N LEU A 149 12.58 -7.67 -8.25
CA LEU A 149 12.11 -9.01 -7.85
C LEU A 149 13.16 -10.11 -8.04
N TYR A 150 14.02 -9.97 -9.06
CA TYR A 150 15.05 -10.96 -9.37
C TYR A 150 16.40 -10.64 -8.71
N ASP A 151 16.77 -9.37 -8.61
CA ASP A 151 18.10 -8.93 -8.16
C ASP A 151 18.13 -8.60 -6.67
N ASP A 152 16.99 -8.18 -6.08
CA ASP A 152 16.94 -7.71 -4.70
C ASP A 152 16.65 -8.85 -3.72
N GLU A 153 17.57 -9.10 -2.83
CA GLU A 153 17.43 -10.11 -1.78
C GLU A 153 16.23 -9.86 -0.88
N LEU A 154 15.88 -8.61 -0.56
CA LEU A 154 14.72 -8.31 0.28
C LEU A 154 13.39 -8.65 -0.41
N GLU A 155 13.29 -8.43 -1.71
CA GLU A 155 12.10 -8.79 -2.48
C GLU A 155 11.85 -10.30 -2.44
N LYS A 156 12.89 -11.13 -2.39
CA LYS A 156 12.80 -12.59 -2.27
C LYS A 156 12.20 -13.05 -0.93
N TYR A 157 12.34 -12.24 0.11
CA TYR A 157 11.78 -12.55 1.45
C TYR A 157 10.31 -12.17 1.59
N LYS A 158 9.74 -11.42 0.66
CA LYS A 158 8.32 -11.09 0.70
C LYS A 158 7.48 -12.35 0.60
N LYS A 159 6.55 -12.50 1.51
CA LYS A 159 5.58 -13.60 1.56
C LYS A 159 4.21 -13.02 1.87
N TYR A 160 3.24 -13.50 1.15
CA TYR A 160 1.83 -13.17 1.33
C TYR A 160 1.05 -14.42 1.74
N ASP A 161 0.03 -14.24 2.53
CA ASP A 161 -0.89 -15.34 2.85
C ASP A 161 -1.86 -15.54 1.68
N VAL A 162 -2.37 -14.43 1.13
CA VAL A 162 -3.42 -14.47 0.10
C VAL A 162 -3.06 -13.57 -1.08
N PHE A 163 -3.05 -14.10 -2.29
CA PHE A 163 -3.12 -13.31 -3.52
C PHE A 163 -4.59 -13.16 -3.91
N ILE A 164 -5.07 -11.92 -4.10
CA ILE A 164 -6.46 -11.66 -4.49
C ILE A 164 -6.52 -11.40 -5.99
N SER A 165 -6.98 -12.41 -6.75
CA SER A 165 -7.30 -12.25 -8.17
C SER A 165 -8.67 -11.60 -8.32
N HIS A 166 -8.75 -10.45 -8.99
CA HIS A 166 -9.96 -9.65 -9.06
C HIS A 166 -10.01 -8.79 -10.32
N ASN A 167 -11.22 -8.35 -10.68
CA ASN A 167 -11.38 -7.32 -11.69
C ASN A 167 -11.28 -5.93 -11.04
N SER A 168 -10.64 -5.03 -11.72
CA SER A 168 -10.47 -3.65 -11.26
C SER A 168 -11.74 -2.84 -11.05
N ARG A 169 -12.88 -3.30 -11.58
CA ARG A 169 -14.17 -2.66 -11.33
C ARG A 169 -14.72 -2.97 -9.95
N ASP A 170 -14.13 -3.94 -9.27
CA ASP A 170 -14.57 -4.43 -7.96
C ASP A 170 -13.71 -3.85 -6.81
N GLU A 171 -13.04 -2.69 -7.03
CA GLU A 171 -12.10 -2.10 -6.07
C GLU A 171 -12.69 -1.87 -4.67
N GLU A 172 -13.96 -1.45 -4.57
CA GLU A 172 -14.62 -1.19 -3.27
C GLU A 172 -14.83 -2.49 -2.48
N GLU A 173 -15.28 -3.53 -3.15
CA GLU A 173 -15.50 -4.86 -2.57
C GLU A 173 -14.18 -5.49 -2.15
N ILE A 174 -13.19 -5.38 -3.02
CA ILE A 174 -11.82 -5.85 -2.73
C ILE A 174 -11.23 -5.11 -1.54
N ALA A 175 -11.43 -3.81 -1.42
CA ALA A 175 -10.99 -3.04 -0.26
C ALA A 175 -11.64 -3.55 1.05
N ARG A 176 -12.93 -3.93 1.01
CA ARG A 176 -13.64 -4.53 2.16
C ARG A 176 -13.07 -5.91 2.51
N PHE A 177 -12.85 -6.76 1.51
CA PHE A 177 -12.27 -8.08 1.71
C PHE A 177 -10.83 -8.00 2.22
N PHE A 178 -10.02 -7.12 1.64
CA PHE A 178 -8.66 -6.84 2.07
C PHE A 178 -8.60 -6.39 3.55
N LYS A 179 -9.51 -5.48 3.95
CA LYS A 179 -9.65 -5.05 5.34
C LYS A 179 -9.98 -6.23 6.26
N LYS A 180 -10.92 -7.10 5.87
CA LYS A 180 -11.30 -8.28 6.64
C LYS A 180 -10.13 -9.24 6.83
N LEU A 181 -9.34 -9.51 5.78
CA LEU A 181 -8.12 -10.30 5.88
C LEU A 181 -7.12 -9.69 6.85
N ASN A 182 -6.95 -8.37 6.83
CA ASN A 182 -6.09 -7.66 7.77
C ASN A 182 -6.54 -7.81 9.23
N GLU A 183 -7.85 -7.75 9.49
CA GLU A 183 -8.43 -7.98 10.84
C GLU A 183 -8.14 -9.38 11.33
N LYS A 184 -8.09 -10.37 10.42
CA LYS A 184 -7.69 -11.76 10.71
C LYS A 184 -6.16 -11.98 10.66
N LYS A 185 -5.37 -10.92 10.57
CA LYS A 185 -3.90 -10.93 10.51
C LYS A 185 -3.33 -11.76 9.35
N GLN A 186 -4.03 -11.74 8.21
CA GLN A 186 -3.54 -12.33 6.97
C GLN A 186 -2.93 -11.24 6.08
N VAL A 187 -1.69 -11.44 5.64
CA VAL A 187 -1.02 -10.54 4.70
C VAL A 187 -1.53 -10.82 3.29
N ALA A 188 -2.33 -9.91 2.76
CA ALA A 188 -2.87 -10.03 1.42
C ALA A 188 -2.04 -9.25 0.39
N TYR A 189 -1.97 -9.79 -0.83
CA TYR A 189 -1.46 -9.08 -2.00
C TYR A 189 -2.61 -8.65 -2.89
N VAL A 190 -2.61 -7.39 -3.23
CA VAL A 190 -3.48 -6.75 -4.24
C VAL A 190 -2.60 -5.80 -5.03
N ASP A 191 -2.57 -5.91 -6.35
CA ASP A 191 -1.65 -5.18 -7.23
C ASP A 191 -1.69 -3.65 -7.06
N TRP A 192 -2.87 -3.06 -7.07
CA TRP A 192 -3.07 -1.61 -6.89
C TRP A 192 -2.84 -1.11 -5.44
N VAL A 193 -2.69 -2.02 -4.46
CA VAL A 193 -2.28 -1.69 -3.09
C VAL A 193 -0.77 -1.85 -2.95
N ASN A 194 -0.26 -3.04 -3.29
CA ASN A 194 1.10 -3.45 -2.98
C ASN A 194 2.13 -2.89 -3.97
N ASP A 195 1.81 -2.87 -5.26
CA ASP A 195 2.71 -2.44 -6.33
C ASP A 195 2.14 -1.27 -7.15
N ARG A 196 1.29 -0.44 -6.53
CA ARG A 196 0.51 0.66 -7.16
C ARG A 196 1.32 1.67 -7.96
N PHE A 197 2.60 1.83 -7.66
CA PHE A 197 3.46 2.77 -8.36
C PHE A 197 4.09 2.16 -9.59
N ASP A 198 4.30 0.85 -9.58
CA ASP A 198 5.02 0.11 -10.61
C ASP A 198 4.06 -0.60 -11.59
N LEU A 199 2.89 -1.05 -11.12
CA LEU A 199 1.89 -1.76 -11.92
C LEU A 199 0.69 -0.85 -12.26
N LYS A 200 0.89 0.08 -13.17
CA LYS A 200 -0.21 0.86 -13.73
C LYS A 200 -0.72 0.19 -15.00
N ARG A 201 -2.04 0.21 -15.21
CA ARG A 201 -2.69 -0.44 -16.35
C ARG A 201 -2.18 0.04 -17.70
N GLU A 202 -1.91 1.33 -17.82
CA GLU A 202 -1.34 1.93 -19.02
C GLU A 202 0.09 1.45 -19.35
N TRP A 203 0.76 0.79 -18.41
CA TRP A 203 2.14 0.30 -18.56
C TRP A 203 2.23 -1.22 -18.66
N CYS A 204 1.09 -1.92 -18.82
CA CYS A 204 1.09 -3.38 -18.93
C CYS A 204 1.95 -3.86 -20.11
N ASN A 205 2.93 -4.70 -19.81
CA ASN A 205 3.88 -5.29 -20.77
C ASN A 205 4.30 -6.70 -20.32
N ALA A 206 5.26 -7.30 -21.00
CA ALA A 206 5.78 -8.63 -20.66
C ALA A 206 6.36 -8.70 -19.24
N SER A 207 6.93 -7.62 -18.72
CA SER A 207 7.45 -7.57 -17.35
C SER A 207 6.33 -7.58 -16.30
N THR A 208 5.14 -7.06 -16.62
CA THR A 208 3.96 -7.18 -15.76
C THR A 208 3.60 -8.65 -15.52
N VAL A 209 3.65 -9.48 -16.57
CA VAL A 209 3.42 -10.94 -16.47
C VAL A 209 4.39 -11.57 -15.46
N GLU A 210 5.68 -11.25 -15.58
CA GLU A 210 6.71 -11.82 -14.69
C GLU A 210 6.55 -11.34 -13.23
N VAL A 211 6.13 -10.11 -13.03
CA VAL A 211 5.83 -9.58 -11.70
C VAL A 211 4.66 -10.34 -11.07
N ILE A 212 3.54 -10.47 -11.79
CA ILE A 212 2.35 -11.17 -11.28
C ILE A 212 2.66 -12.64 -10.98
N LYS A 213 3.39 -13.35 -11.87
CA LYS A 213 3.87 -14.70 -11.59
C LYS A 213 4.60 -14.77 -10.25
N LYS A 214 5.55 -13.85 -10.05
CA LYS A 214 6.36 -13.84 -8.83
C LYS A 214 5.52 -13.57 -7.58
N ARG A 215 4.52 -12.69 -7.66
CA ARG A 215 3.60 -12.42 -6.54
C ARG A 215 2.69 -13.61 -6.23
N ILE A 216 2.23 -14.34 -7.23
CA ILE A 216 1.50 -15.61 -7.04
C ILE A 216 2.42 -16.65 -6.37
N GLU A 217 3.66 -16.81 -6.84
CA GLU A 217 4.65 -17.71 -6.22
C GLU A 217 4.90 -17.37 -4.74
N GLN A 218 5.00 -16.09 -4.41
CA GLN A 218 5.24 -15.59 -3.06
C GLN A 218 4.01 -15.71 -2.15
N SER A 219 2.83 -16.03 -2.70
CA SER A 219 1.59 -16.18 -1.95
C SER A 219 1.33 -17.64 -1.60
N LYS A 220 0.74 -17.90 -0.43
CA LYS A 220 0.37 -19.26 -0.02
C LYS A 220 -0.82 -19.78 -0.79
N ILE A 221 -1.85 -18.93 -0.92
CA ILE A 221 -3.10 -19.26 -1.61
C ILE A 221 -3.48 -18.16 -2.58
N VAL A 222 -4.41 -18.46 -3.49
CA VAL A 222 -5.07 -17.50 -4.38
C VAL A 222 -6.57 -17.47 -4.06
N ALA A 223 -7.08 -16.31 -3.69
CA ALA A 223 -8.52 -16.07 -3.54
C ALA A 223 -9.04 -15.38 -4.82
N ILE A 224 -9.97 -16.01 -5.50
CA ILE A 224 -10.63 -15.47 -6.67
C ILE A 224 -11.84 -14.69 -6.20
N TYR A 225 -11.83 -13.37 -6.37
CA TYR A 225 -13.03 -12.56 -6.15
C TYR A 225 -13.90 -12.64 -7.39
N TYR A 226 -14.86 -13.56 -7.35
CA TYR A 226 -15.71 -13.86 -8.49
C TYR A 226 -16.90 -12.90 -8.56
N THR A 227 -17.01 -12.18 -9.66
CA THR A 227 -18.15 -11.33 -10.06
C THR A 227 -18.35 -11.45 -11.56
N ASP A 228 -19.44 -10.91 -12.11
CA ASP A 228 -19.66 -10.84 -13.56
C ASP A 228 -18.53 -10.11 -14.30
N ASN A 229 -17.77 -9.28 -13.58
CA ASN A 229 -16.65 -8.55 -14.16
C ASN A 229 -15.44 -9.46 -14.45
N ILE A 230 -15.28 -10.58 -13.72
CA ILE A 230 -14.11 -11.46 -13.89
C ILE A 230 -14.08 -12.12 -15.27
N ILE A 231 -15.26 -12.44 -15.82
CA ILE A 231 -15.40 -13.05 -17.15
C ILE A 231 -14.85 -12.14 -18.25
N ARG A 232 -14.87 -10.83 -18.01
CA ARG A 232 -14.36 -9.79 -18.94
C ARG A 232 -12.88 -9.45 -18.68
N SER A 233 -12.27 -10.00 -17.65
CA SER A 233 -10.87 -9.80 -17.35
C SER A 233 -10.01 -10.71 -18.23
N GLN A 234 -8.97 -10.15 -18.82
CA GLN A 234 -7.94 -10.95 -19.52
C GLN A 234 -6.93 -11.55 -18.53
N TRP A 235 -6.76 -10.92 -17.39
CA TRP A 235 -5.77 -11.31 -16.37
C TRP A 235 -6.26 -12.40 -15.44
N CYS A 236 -7.46 -12.29 -14.91
CA CYS A 236 -7.93 -13.22 -13.88
C CYS A 236 -7.92 -14.69 -14.33
N PRO A 237 -8.44 -15.07 -15.53
CA PRO A 237 -8.37 -16.46 -15.96
C PRO A 237 -6.92 -16.95 -16.13
N TRP A 238 -6.02 -16.07 -16.57
CA TRP A 238 -4.60 -16.40 -16.71
C TRP A 238 -3.92 -16.58 -15.35
N GLU A 239 -4.17 -15.69 -14.37
CA GLU A 239 -3.67 -15.78 -12.99
C GLU A 239 -4.11 -17.09 -12.33
N ILE A 240 -5.39 -17.44 -12.49
CA ILE A 240 -5.97 -18.68 -11.96
C ILE A 240 -5.29 -19.91 -12.57
N GLY A 241 -5.18 -19.95 -13.91
CA GLY A 241 -4.53 -21.06 -14.59
C GLY A 241 -3.05 -21.20 -14.20
N TYR A 242 -2.35 -20.08 -14.01
CA TYR A 242 -0.97 -20.10 -13.53
C TYR A 242 -0.87 -20.61 -12.08
N ALA A 243 -1.76 -20.15 -11.20
CA ALA A 243 -1.81 -20.59 -9.80
C ALA A 243 -2.13 -22.09 -9.68
N ASP A 244 -3.08 -22.57 -10.49
CA ASP A 244 -3.47 -23.98 -10.55
C ASP A 244 -2.32 -24.86 -11.03
N ALA A 245 -1.61 -24.45 -12.08
CA ALA A 245 -0.43 -25.13 -12.59
C ALA A 245 0.72 -25.20 -11.57
N LEU A 246 0.81 -24.26 -10.63
CA LEU A 246 1.75 -24.29 -9.50
C LEU A 246 1.26 -25.14 -8.32
N GLY A 247 0.08 -25.75 -8.40
CA GLY A 247 -0.52 -26.49 -7.29
C GLY A 247 -0.88 -25.62 -6.08
N LYS A 248 -1.15 -24.32 -6.31
CA LYS A 248 -1.59 -23.42 -5.23
C LYS A 248 -2.97 -23.81 -4.74
N LYS A 249 -3.22 -23.64 -3.44
CA LYS A 249 -4.58 -23.65 -2.93
C LYS A 249 -5.34 -22.45 -3.51
N ILE A 250 -6.49 -22.72 -4.12
CA ILE A 250 -7.34 -21.68 -4.74
C ILE A 250 -8.72 -21.75 -4.11
N CYS A 251 -9.35 -20.60 -3.86
CA CYS A 251 -10.73 -20.53 -3.38
C CYS A 251 -11.52 -19.43 -4.09
N LEU A 252 -12.84 -19.58 -4.12
CA LEU A 252 -13.78 -18.61 -4.67
C LEU A 252 -14.43 -17.80 -3.57
N TYR A 253 -14.52 -16.49 -3.75
CA TYR A 253 -15.16 -15.55 -2.83
C TYR A 253 -15.99 -14.50 -3.59
N GLY A 254 -17.02 -13.95 -2.95
CA GLY A 254 -17.71 -12.75 -3.41
C GLY A 254 -18.92 -12.94 -4.31
N CYS A 255 -19.33 -14.17 -4.61
CA CYS A 255 -20.45 -14.45 -5.51
C CYS A 255 -21.60 -15.24 -4.85
N ASP A 256 -22.78 -15.14 -5.45
CA ASP A 256 -23.77 -16.20 -5.39
C ASP A 256 -23.29 -17.34 -6.30
N PHE A 257 -22.99 -18.49 -5.71
CA PHE A 257 -22.39 -19.62 -6.42
C PHE A 257 -23.32 -20.30 -7.43
N SER A 258 -24.59 -19.86 -7.53
CA SER A 258 -25.56 -20.39 -8.51
C SER A 258 -25.18 -20.06 -9.96
N ASP A 259 -24.54 -18.91 -10.19
CA ASP A 259 -24.24 -18.40 -11.53
C ASP A 259 -22.77 -18.60 -11.95
N VAL A 260 -22.01 -19.34 -11.14
CA VAL A 260 -20.58 -19.59 -11.42
C VAL A 260 -20.44 -20.74 -12.43
N PRO A 261 -19.64 -20.58 -13.51
CA PRO A 261 -19.35 -21.66 -14.45
C PRO A 261 -18.79 -22.90 -13.75
N GLN A 262 -19.23 -24.10 -14.19
CA GLN A 262 -18.91 -25.35 -13.51
C GLN A 262 -17.41 -25.59 -13.29
N PHE A 263 -16.57 -25.16 -14.21
CA PHE A 263 -15.11 -25.36 -14.07
C PHE A 263 -14.50 -24.55 -12.91
N TYR A 264 -15.12 -23.44 -12.47
CA TYR A 264 -14.69 -22.75 -11.26
C TYR A 264 -15.17 -23.45 -9.98
N LEU A 265 -16.26 -24.23 -10.04
CA LEU A 265 -16.80 -24.93 -8.89
C LEU A 265 -15.92 -26.09 -8.40
N CYS A 266 -14.85 -26.43 -9.12
CA CYS A 266 -13.80 -27.33 -8.62
C CYS A 266 -13.01 -26.72 -7.43
N TYR A 267 -13.01 -25.38 -7.30
CA TYR A 267 -12.33 -24.71 -6.20
C TYR A 267 -13.25 -24.57 -4.97
N PRO A 268 -12.70 -24.71 -3.76
CA PRO A 268 -13.42 -24.48 -2.51
C PRO A 268 -14.08 -23.10 -2.44
N LYS A 269 -15.22 -23.04 -1.77
CA LYS A 269 -15.94 -21.79 -1.55
C LYS A 269 -15.44 -21.13 -0.26
N LEU A 270 -15.05 -19.86 -0.35
CA LEU A 270 -14.79 -19.01 0.81
C LEU A 270 -16.07 -18.23 1.14
N VAL A 271 -16.60 -18.44 2.33
CA VAL A 271 -17.80 -17.79 2.80
C VAL A 271 -17.53 -16.94 4.04
N ASP A 272 -18.29 -15.87 4.15
CA ASP A 272 -18.24 -14.95 5.27
C ASP A 272 -19.49 -15.15 6.12
N GLU A 273 -19.34 -15.63 7.35
CA GLU A 273 -20.43 -15.85 8.27
C GLU A 273 -20.10 -15.23 9.63
N ASN A 274 -20.92 -14.30 10.09
CA ASN A 274 -20.75 -13.62 11.38
C ASN A 274 -19.34 -13.05 11.58
N ASP A 275 -18.80 -12.37 10.56
CA ASP A 275 -17.46 -11.82 10.54
C ASP A 275 -16.30 -12.84 10.60
N GLU A 276 -16.59 -14.13 10.47
CA GLU A 276 -15.58 -15.18 10.32
C GLU A 276 -15.56 -15.72 8.88
N LEU A 277 -14.37 -16.00 8.39
CA LEU A 277 -14.14 -16.57 7.07
C LEU A 277 -13.97 -18.10 7.18
N TYR A 278 -14.71 -18.82 6.35
CA TYR A 278 -14.67 -20.28 6.30
C TYR A 278 -14.50 -20.78 4.86
N ILE A 279 -13.72 -21.84 4.71
CA ILE A 279 -13.65 -22.62 3.49
C ILE A 279 -14.63 -23.78 3.56
N ILE A 280 -15.39 -23.98 2.50
CA ILE A 280 -16.30 -25.11 2.33
C ILE A 280 -15.68 -26.07 1.31
N ILE A 281 -15.34 -27.28 1.76
CA ILE A 281 -14.80 -28.38 0.93
C ILE A 281 -15.64 -29.61 1.17
N GLN A 282 -16.36 -30.12 0.16
CA GLN A 282 -17.16 -31.35 0.27
C GLN A 282 -18.01 -31.36 1.55
N GLU A 283 -18.78 -30.29 1.79
CA GLU A 283 -19.64 -30.09 2.97
C GLU A 283 -18.89 -29.87 4.30
N ARG A 284 -17.57 -29.97 4.34
CA ARG A 284 -16.77 -29.63 5.52
C ARG A 284 -16.51 -28.14 5.57
N LYS A 285 -16.69 -27.59 6.76
CA LYS A 285 -16.45 -26.17 7.05
C LYS A 285 -15.18 -26.03 7.88
N ILE A 286 -14.17 -25.36 7.32
CA ILE A 286 -12.85 -25.14 7.94
C ILE A 286 -12.64 -23.65 8.11
N LYS A 287 -12.09 -23.18 9.23
CA LYS A 287 -11.70 -21.78 9.36
C LYS A 287 -10.64 -21.41 8.32
N PHE A 288 -10.84 -20.30 7.64
CA PHE A 288 -9.94 -19.86 6.56
C PHE A 288 -8.48 -19.71 7.03
N VAL A 289 -8.29 -19.15 8.24
CA VAL A 289 -6.95 -18.96 8.82
C VAL A 289 -6.24 -20.28 9.11
N ASP A 290 -6.97 -21.35 9.38
CA ASP A 290 -6.39 -22.67 9.61
C ASP A 290 -6.08 -23.36 8.28
N TRP A 291 -6.99 -23.25 7.30
CA TRP A 291 -6.78 -23.77 5.95
C TRP A 291 -5.56 -23.18 5.25
N ILE A 292 -5.23 -21.89 5.47
CA ILE A 292 -4.01 -21.27 4.92
C ILE A 292 -2.73 -21.89 5.51
N LYS A 293 -2.78 -22.44 6.73
CA LYS A 293 -1.61 -22.99 7.41
C LYS A 293 -1.31 -24.43 7.03
N GLU A 294 -2.33 -25.19 6.67
CA GLU A 294 -2.19 -26.55 6.15
C GLU A 294 -1.43 -26.57 4.81
#